data_045eba8ae0524dea94ab3dcba69d38e1
#
_entry.id   045eba8ae0524dea94ab3dcba69d38e1
#
_cell.length_a   1.000
_cell.length_b   1.000
_cell.length_c   1.000
_cell.angle_alpha   90.00
_cell.angle_beta   90.00
_cell.angle_gamma   90.00
#
_symmetry.space_group_name_H-M   'P 1'
#
loop_
_entity.id
_entity.type
_entity.pdbx_description
1 polymer ?
#
loop_
_entity_poly.entity_id
_entity_poly.type
_entity_poly.pdbx_seq_one_letter_code
_entity_poly.pdbx_strand_id
1 'polypeptide(L)'
;MVDEIDALFKKIGDEFLYNLTRINTELKGTKVVLVGITNDLTFRDRLDQRIKSSLGEEEVLFKPYNAMQLKNILLERVNEGFINSTVDSSAINKCAAIAAQEHGDARKALDLLRVAGELADRDSEITVTERHVDIAERKLDIDRVAETIKSQPLHSQTILYS
;
A
#
# COMPACT_ATOMS: atom_id res chain seq x y z
N MET A 1 6.71 3.50 -16.87
CA MET A 1 5.70 3.31 -15.82
C MET A 1 5.74 4.52 -14.90
N VAL A 2 4.59 5.07 -14.54
CA VAL A 2 4.44 6.25 -13.68
C VAL A 2 3.53 5.86 -12.51
N ASP A 3 4.07 5.90 -11.29
CA ASP A 3 3.31 5.68 -10.06
C ASP A 3 2.72 7.01 -9.58
N GLU A 4 1.56 6.95 -8.90
CA GLU A 4 0.82 8.13 -8.44
C GLU A 4 0.58 9.16 -9.57
N ILE A 5 0.15 8.69 -10.73
CA ILE A 5 -0.02 9.54 -11.91
C ILE A 5 -1.03 10.69 -11.68
N ASP A 6 -1.99 10.50 -10.78
CA ASP A 6 -2.95 11.53 -10.36
C ASP A 6 -2.29 12.67 -9.57
N ALA A 7 -1.31 12.37 -8.73
CA ALA A 7 -0.54 13.38 -8.00
C ALA A 7 0.37 14.17 -8.95
N LEU A 8 1.00 13.47 -9.89
CA LEU A 8 1.79 14.09 -10.95
C LEU A 8 0.92 15.03 -11.81
N PHE A 9 -0.26 14.57 -12.21
CA PHE A 9 -1.22 15.34 -12.99
C PHE A 9 -1.68 16.62 -12.27
N LYS A 10 -1.99 16.53 -10.98
CA LYS A 10 -2.34 17.71 -10.16
C LYS A 10 -1.21 18.76 -10.13
N LYS A 11 0.04 18.32 -10.20
CA LYS A 11 1.23 19.18 -10.09
C LYS A 11 1.63 19.81 -11.42
N ILE A 12 1.59 19.07 -12.52
CA ILE A 12 2.12 19.49 -13.83
C ILE A 12 1.01 19.93 -14.79
N GLY A 13 -0.21 19.42 -14.60
CA GLY A 13 -1.37 19.73 -15.44
C GLY A 13 -1.54 18.81 -16.65
N ASP A 14 -2.58 19.12 -17.45
CA ASP A 14 -3.05 18.31 -18.57
C ASP A 14 -2.07 18.20 -19.72
N GLU A 15 -1.25 19.22 -19.92
CA GLU A 15 -0.34 19.34 -21.07
C GLU A 15 0.70 18.21 -21.09
N PHE A 16 1.17 17.80 -19.94
CA PHE A 16 2.12 16.69 -19.82
C PHE A 16 1.55 15.37 -20.35
N LEU A 17 0.36 14.99 -19.91
CA LEU A 17 -0.30 13.77 -20.38
C LEU A 17 -0.67 13.87 -21.86
N TYR A 18 -1.15 15.02 -22.30
CA TYR A 18 -1.46 15.26 -23.70
C TYR A 18 -0.23 15.04 -24.58
N ASN A 19 0.94 15.58 -24.23
CA ASN A 19 2.17 15.40 -24.96
C ASN A 19 2.65 13.93 -24.94
N LEU A 20 2.54 13.25 -23.80
CA LEU A 20 2.89 11.82 -23.70
C LEU A 20 2.02 10.93 -24.58
N THR A 21 0.71 11.22 -24.68
CA THR A 21 -0.18 10.41 -25.53
C THR A 21 0.13 10.57 -27.01
N ARG A 22 0.70 11.70 -27.40
CA ARG A 22 1.05 12.02 -28.81
C ARG A 22 2.47 11.67 -29.20
N ILE A 23 3.34 11.36 -28.25
CA ILE A 23 4.75 11.10 -28.53
C ILE A 23 4.95 10.00 -29.62
N ASN A 24 4.04 9.03 -29.67
CA ASN A 24 4.07 7.95 -30.65
C ASN A 24 3.77 8.42 -32.11
N THR A 25 3.18 9.60 -32.29
CA THR A 25 2.94 10.16 -33.62
C THR A 25 4.20 10.83 -34.20
N GLU A 26 5.12 11.22 -33.31
CA GLU A 26 6.36 11.91 -33.67
C GLU A 26 7.54 10.94 -33.81
N LEU A 27 7.48 9.80 -33.10
CA LEU A 27 8.54 8.79 -33.10
C LEU A 27 8.51 7.91 -34.37
N LYS A 28 9.66 7.78 -35.03
CA LYS A 28 9.84 6.88 -36.17
C LYS A 28 10.56 5.60 -35.71
N GLY A 29 9.89 4.44 -35.89
CA GLY A 29 10.52 3.13 -35.62
C GLY A 29 10.56 2.70 -34.14
N THR A 30 10.00 3.49 -33.22
CA THR A 30 9.91 3.17 -31.79
C THR A 30 8.50 3.48 -31.30
N LYS A 31 8.01 2.69 -30.34
CA LYS A 31 6.73 2.93 -29.67
C LYS A 31 6.93 3.08 -28.16
N VAL A 32 6.28 4.06 -27.57
CA VAL A 32 6.23 4.28 -26.13
C VAL A 32 4.89 3.78 -25.60
N VAL A 33 4.93 2.93 -24.58
CA VAL A 33 3.77 2.46 -23.83
C VAL A 33 3.78 3.16 -22.48
N LEU A 34 2.69 3.85 -22.16
CA LEU A 34 2.49 4.49 -20.87
C LEU A 34 1.69 3.58 -19.94
N VAL A 35 2.25 3.26 -18.79
CA VAL A 35 1.55 2.57 -17.71
C VAL A 35 1.46 3.55 -16.52
N GLY A 36 0.26 3.99 -16.21
CA GLY A 36 -0.03 4.86 -15.06
C GLY A 36 -0.66 4.04 -13.93
N ILE A 37 -0.21 4.28 -12.70
CA ILE A 37 -0.78 3.69 -11.49
C ILE A 37 -1.39 4.80 -10.66
N THR A 38 -2.61 4.61 -10.19
CA THR A 38 -3.30 5.54 -9.30
C THR A 38 -4.17 4.79 -8.29
N ASN A 39 -4.34 5.36 -7.12
CA ASN A 39 -5.31 4.91 -6.11
C ASN A 39 -6.64 5.66 -6.20
N ASP A 40 -6.77 6.61 -7.11
CA ASP A 40 -7.97 7.42 -7.33
C ASP A 40 -8.81 6.85 -8.47
N LEU A 41 -9.88 6.14 -8.12
CA LEU A 41 -10.80 5.52 -9.08
C LEU A 41 -11.51 6.54 -9.99
N THR A 42 -11.57 7.80 -9.57
CA THR A 42 -12.21 8.89 -10.35
C THR A 42 -11.22 9.68 -11.20
N PHE A 43 -9.93 9.31 -11.18
CA PHE A 43 -8.88 10.02 -11.90
C PHE A 43 -9.21 10.16 -13.39
N ARG A 44 -9.66 9.07 -14.02
CA ARG A 44 -10.06 9.06 -15.43
C ARG A 44 -11.16 10.08 -15.73
N ASP A 45 -12.16 10.21 -14.86
CA ASP A 45 -13.30 11.10 -15.09
C ASP A 45 -12.90 12.58 -15.11
N ARG A 46 -11.82 12.92 -14.43
CA ARG A 46 -11.27 14.28 -14.34
C ARG A 46 -10.36 14.67 -15.50
N LEU A 47 -9.92 13.70 -16.32
CA LEU A 47 -9.10 13.99 -17.49
C LEU A 47 -9.88 14.77 -18.55
N ASP A 48 -9.19 15.69 -19.24
CA ASP A 48 -9.74 16.39 -20.41
C ASP A 48 -10.17 15.39 -21.50
N GLN A 49 -11.27 15.70 -22.20
CA GLN A 49 -11.81 14.84 -23.26
C GLN A 49 -10.80 14.54 -24.38
N ARG A 50 -9.90 15.48 -24.67
CA ARG A 50 -8.83 15.32 -25.66
C ARG A 50 -7.79 14.28 -25.24
N ILE A 51 -7.50 14.22 -23.95
CA ILE A 51 -6.58 13.21 -23.39
C ILE A 51 -7.26 11.85 -23.41
N LYS A 52 -8.51 11.76 -22.94
CA LYS A 52 -9.30 10.53 -22.96
C LYS A 52 -9.37 9.90 -24.35
N SER A 53 -9.64 10.71 -25.37
CA SER A 53 -9.73 10.21 -26.75
C SER A 53 -8.39 9.78 -27.33
N SER A 54 -7.27 10.35 -26.84
CA SER A 54 -5.92 10.05 -27.31
C SER A 54 -5.26 8.90 -26.57
N LEU A 55 -5.70 8.62 -25.32
CA LEU A 55 -5.08 7.63 -24.44
C LEU A 55 -5.36 6.21 -24.95
N GLY A 56 -6.58 5.94 -25.51
CA GLY A 56 -7.00 4.59 -25.90
C GLY A 56 -6.75 3.58 -24.77
N GLU A 57 -7.08 3.99 -23.53
CA GLU A 57 -6.66 3.30 -22.31
C GLU A 57 -7.32 1.93 -22.14
N GLU A 58 -6.54 1.00 -21.60
CA GLU A 58 -7.01 -0.22 -20.98
C GLU A 58 -6.89 -0.06 -19.47
N GLU A 59 -8.02 -0.19 -18.77
CA GLU A 59 -8.08 -0.06 -17.32
C GLU A 59 -8.02 -1.43 -16.65
N VAL A 60 -7.08 -1.60 -15.72
CA VAL A 60 -6.93 -2.81 -14.91
C VAL A 60 -7.14 -2.46 -13.44
N LEU A 61 -8.25 -2.96 -12.88
CA LEU A 61 -8.60 -2.75 -11.48
C LEU A 61 -8.00 -3.82 -10.59
N PHE A 62 -7.10 -3.42 -9.70
CA PHE A 62 -6.56 -4.27 -8.63
C PHE A 62 -7.44 -4.15 -7.39
N LYS A 63 -8.22 -5.20 -7.11
CA LYS A 63 -9.08 -5.25 -5.92
C LYS A 63 -8.24 -5.49 -4.66
N PRO A 64 -8.71 -5.02 -3.47
CA PRO A 64 -8.11 -5.39 -2.20
C PRO A 64 -7.97 -6.90 -2.03
N TYR A 65 -6.91 -7.34 -1.37
CA TYR A 65 -6.71 -8.76 -1.09
C TYR A 65 -7.70 -9.28 -0.04
N ASN A 66 -8.18 -10.51 -0.23
CA ASN A 66 -8.92 -11.22 0.80
C ASN A 66 -7.97 -11.91 1.80
N ALA A 67 -8.51 -12.40 2.92
CA ALA A 67 -7.71 -13.03 3.98
C ALA A 67 -6.89 -14.25 3.49
N MET A 68 -7.42 -15.03 2.54
CA MET A 68 -6.71 -16.19 2.00
C MET A 68 -5.51 -15.76 1.15
N GLN A 69 -5.69 -14.73 0.33
CA GLN A 69 -4.60 -14.18 -0.50
C GLN A 69 -3.50 -13.56 0.39
N LEU A 70 -3.90 -12.79 1.42
CA LEU A 70 -2.95 -12.24 2.40
C LEU A 70 -2.20 -13.33 3.14
N LYS A 71 -2.88 -14.40 3.55
CA LYS A 71 -2.24 -15.56 4.16
C LYS A 71 -1.16 -16.17 3.25
N ASN A 72 -1.45 -16.35 1.97
CA ASN A 72 -0.49 -16.91 1.03
C ASN A 72 0.72 -15.99 0.85
N ILE A 73 0.50 -14.68 0.74
CA ILE A 73 1.58 -13.68 0.67
C ILE A 73 2.45 -13.74 1.94
N LEU A 74 1.82 -13.82 3.13
CA LEU A 74 2.55 -13.90 4.39
C LEU A 74 3.37 -15.18 4.51
N LEU A 75 2.83 -16.33 4.06
CA LEU A 75 3.55 -17.60 4.05
C LEU A 75 4.82 -17.55 3.19
N GLU A 76 4.74 -16.97 2.00
CA GLU A 76 5.90 -16.78 1.14
C GLU A 76 6.96 -15.91 1.83
N ARG A 77 6.55 -14.81 2.45
CA ARG A 77 7.48 -13.91 3.17
C ARG A 77 8.05 -14.51 4.44
N VAL A 78 7.30 -15.34 5.15
CA VAL A 78 7.83 -16.11 6.30
C VAL A 78 8.95 -17.05 5.84
N ASN A 79 8.76 -17.75 4.75
CA ASN A 79 9.77 -18.66 4.21
C ASN A 79 11.06 -17.95 3.77
N GLU A 80 10.96 -16.68 3.33
CA GLU A 80 12.11 -15.88 2.90
C GLU A 80 12.81 -15.14 4.05
N GLY A 81 12.04 -14.66 5.02
CA GLY A 81 12.51 -13.68 6.02
C GLY A 81 12.63 -14.19 7.45
N PHE A 82 12.08 -15.35 7.77
CA PHE A 82 12.13 -15.93 9.11
C PHE A 82 12.91 -17.25 9.13
N ILE A 83 13.47 -17.57 10.28
CA ILE A 83 14.06 -18.90 10.50
C ILE A 83 12.95 -19.95 10.45
N ASN A 84 13.22 -21.10 9.88
CA ASN A 84 12.22 -22.16 9.72
C ASN A 84 11.53 -22.51 11.05
N SER A 85 10.20 -22.62 10.99
CA SER A 85 9.35 -22.99 12.12
C SER A 85 9.30 -22.00 13.29
N THR A 86 9.73 -20.74 13.08
CA THR A 86 9.66 -19.71 14.13
C THR A 86 8.36 -18.87 14.10
N VAL A 87 7.48 -19.08 13.13
CA VAL A 87 6.20 -18.39 13.07
C VAL A 87 5.06 -19.40 13.11
N ASP A 88 4.19 -19.25 14.10
CA ASP A 88 3.02 -20.11 14.26
C ASP A 88 1.99 -19.81 13.14
N SER A 89 1.35 -20.85 12.64
CA SER A 89 0.31 -20.73 11.61
C SER A 89 -0.88 -19.89 12.08
N SER A 90 -1.21 -19.90 13.36
CA SER A 90 -2.22 -19.07 13.98
C SER A 90 -1.88 -17.58 13.91
N ALA A 91 -0.60 -17.21 14.14
CA ALA A 91 -0.14 -15.84 14.01
C ALA A 91 -0.28 -15.32 12.56
N ILE A 92 0.09 -16.15 11.56
CA ILE A 92 -0.08 -15.81 10.15
C ILE A 92 -1.55 -15.59 9.80
N ASN A 93 -2.43 -16.51 10.24
CA ASN A 93 -3.87 -16.40 10.01
C ASN A 93 -4.44 -15.11 10.63
N LYS A 94 -3.97 -14.75 11.83
CA LYS A 94 -4.42 -13.55 12.54
C LYS A 94 -3.97 -12.28 11.83
N CYS A 95 -2.71 -12.17 11.42
CA CYS A 95 -2.22 -11.05 10.61
C CYS A 95 -3.04 -10.88 9.33
N ALA A 96 -3.32 -11.98 8.63
CA ALA A 96 -4.12 -11.96 7.41
C ALA A 96 -5.58 -11.52 7.67
N ALA A 97 -6.18 -11.97 8.77
CA ALA A 97 -7.55 -11.60 9.14
C ALA A 97 -7.68 -10.11 9.50
N ILE A 98 -6.76 -9.59 10.34
CA ILE A 98 -6.73 -8.18 10.73
C ILE A 98 -6.58 -7.28 9.49
N ALA A 99 -5.59 -7.57 8.63
CA ALA A 99 -5.35 -6.77 7.43
C ALA A 99 -6.50 -6.86 6.41
N ALA A 100 -7.18 -8.01 6.31
CA ALA A 100 -8.35 -8.16 5.45
C ALA A 100 -9.55 -7.33 5.93
N GLN A 101 -9.73 -7.19 7.26
CA GLN A 101 -10.78 -6.36 7.85
C GLN A 101 -10.54 -4.87 7.63
N GLU A 102 -9.28 -4.47 7.55
CA GLU A 102 -8.89 -3.06 7.42
C GLU A 102 -8.60 -2.62 5.98
N HIS A 103 -9.14 -3.12 4.98
CA HIS A 103 -8.98 -2.73 3.57
C HIS A 103 -8.20 -3.73 2.69
N GLY A 104 -7.78 -4.89 3.19
CA GLY A 104 -7.06 -5.89 2.41
C GLY A 104 -5.67 -5.44 1.95
N ASP A 105 -4.98 -4.66 2.80
CA ASP A 105 -3.64 -4.13 2.52
C ASP A 105 -2.55 -5.14 2.90
N ALA A 106 -1.79 -5.59 1.89
CA ALA A 106 -0.68 -6.50 2.10
C ALA A 106 0.48 -5.86 2.87
N ARG A 107 0.71 -4.54 2.73
CA ARG A 107 1.75 -3.83 3.49
C ARG A 107 1.46 -3.87 4.97
N LYS A 108 0.20 -3.63 5.36
CA LYS A 108 -0.22 -3.73 6.77
C LYS A 108 -0.05 -5.15 7.31
N ALA A 109 -0.42 -6.18 6.54
CA ALA A 109 -0.22 -7.56 6.94
C ALA A 109 1.25 -7.89 7.21
N LEU A 110 2.14 -7.41 6.34
CA LEU A 110 3.59 -7.57 6.47
C LEU A 110 4.15 -6.79 7.66
N ASP A 111 3.69 -5.57 7.90
CA ASP A 111 4.13 -4.76 9.04
C ASP A 111 3.71 -5.40 10.36
N LEU A 112 2.48 -5.92 10.46
CA LEU A 112 2.03 -6.68 11.64
C LEU A 112 2.93 -7.88 11.91
N LEU A 113 3.24 -8.67 10.89
CA LEU A 113 4.10 -9.84 11.03
C LEU A 113 5.53 -9.45 11.43
N ARG A 114 6.09 -8.41 10.81
CA ARG A 114 7.43 -7.88 11.13
C ARG A 114 7.52 -7.43 12.58
N VAL A 115 6.57 -6.59 13.02
CA VAL A 115 6.55 -6.08 14.40
C VAL A 115 6.30 -7.19 15.40
N ALA A 116 5.46 -8.18 15.09
CA ALA A 116 5.27 -9.36 15.93
C ALA A 116 6.56 -10.19 16.07
N GLY A 117 7.34 -10.32 14.99
CA GLY A 117 8.66 -10.95 15.01
C GLY A 117 9.66 -10.21 15.89
N GLU A 118 9.74 -8.88 15.75
CA GLU A 118 10.60 -8.02 16.60
C GLU A 118 10.23 -8.11 18.10
N LEU A 119 8.95 -8.27 18.41
CA LEU A 119 8.49 -8.44 19.79
C LEU A 119 8.88 -9.80 20.35
N ALA A 120 8.72 -10.87 19.58
CA ALA A 120 9.14 -12.21 20.00
C ALA A 120 10.65 -12.27 20.26
N ASP A 121 11.46 -11.68 19.38
CA ASP A 121 12.92 -11.59 19.58
C ASP A 121 13.29 -10.81 20.85
N ARG A 122 12.62 -9.69 21.11
CA ARG A 122 12.82 -8.88 22.32
C ARG A 122 12.45 -9.62 23.60
N ASP A 123 11.37 -10.41 23.54
CA ASP A 123 10.90 -11.22 24.66
C ASP A 123 11.74 -12.51 24.80
N SER A 124 12.74 -12.74 23.90
CA SER A 124 13.56 -13.95 23.81
C SER A 124 12.73 -15.21 23.58
N GLU A 125 11.57 -15.07 22.95
CA GLU A 125 10.72 -16.18 22.53
C GLU A 125 11.12 -16.64 21.12
N ILE A 126 11.29 -17.95 20.95
CA ILE A 126 11.72 -18.53 19.66
C ILE A 126 10.58 -18.48 18.63
N THR A 127 9.33 -18.46 19.09
CA THR A 127 8.17 -18.61 18.23
C THR A 127 7.28 -17.37 18.29
N VAL A 128 6.95 -16.82 17.12
CA VAL A 128 5.95 -15.76 16.96
C VAL A 128 4.55 -16.35 17.10
N THR A 129 3.81 -15.89 18.08
CA THR A 129 2.46 -16.37 18.41
C THR A 129 1.40 -15.30 18.19
N GLU A 130 0.12 -15.65 18.28
CA GLU A 130 -1.00 -14.68 18.20
C GLU A 130 -0.88 -13.55 19.23
N ARG A 131 -0.32 -13.81 20.41
CA ARG A 131 -0.09 -12.80 21.44
C ARG A 131 0.80 -11.66 20.93
N HIS A 132 1.88 -12.01 20.20
CA HIS A 132 2.78 -11.01 19.63
C HIS A 132 2.06 -10.17 18.56
N VAL A 133 1.15 -10.78 17.79
CA VAL A 133 0.33 -10.07 16.80
C VAL A 133 -0.61 -9.07 17.46
N ASP A 134 -1.25 -9.43 18.60
CA ASP A 134 -2.12 -8.51 19.35
C ASP A 134 -1.35 -7.29 19.88
N ILE A 135 -0.14 -7.51 20.36
CA ILE A 135 0.72 -6.43 20.86
C ILE A 135 1.19 -5.56 19.69
N ALA A 136 1.55 -6.19 18.56
CA ALA A 136 1.98 -5.50 17.35
C ALA A 136 0.87 -4.60 16.79
N GLU A 137 -0.37 -5.09 16.74
CA GLU A 137 -1.52 -4.32 16.28
C GLU A 137 -1.70 -3.04 17.11
N ARG A 138 -1.75 -3.17 18.44
CA ARG A 138 -1.89 -2.03 19.35
C ARG A 138 -0.75 -1.03 19.19
N LYS A 139 0.48 -1.52 19.04
CA LYS A 139 1.66 -0.66 18.85
C LYS A 139 1.55 0.13 17.55
N LEU A 140 1.23 -0.53 16.45
CA LEU A 140 1.08 0.13 15.14
C LEU A 140 -0.06 1.16 15.15
N ASP A 141 -1.16 0.89 15.85
CA ASP A 141 -2.26 1.84 15.97
C ASP A 141 -1.86 3.08 16.80
N ILE A 142 -1.14 2.88 17.90
CA ILE A 142 -0.61 4.00 18.71
C ILE A 142 0.37 4.83 17.89
N ASP A 143 1.29 4.19 17.17
CA ASP A 143 2.28 4.87 16.34
C ASP A 143 1.60 5.68 15.22
N ARG A 144 0.57 5.12 14.58
CA ARG A 144 -0.24 5.81 13.55
C ARG A 144 -0.93 7.05 14.12
N VAL A 145 -1.55 6.93 15.29
CA VAL A 145 -2.22 8.06 15.95
C VAL A 145 -1.18 9.15 16.29
N ALA A 146 -0.03 8.75 16.85
CA ALA A 146 1.03 9.67 17.19
C ALA A 146 1.59 10.41 15.96
N GLU A 147 1.79 9.72 14.84
CA GLU A 147 2.20 10.33 13.56
C GLU A 147 1.13 11.29 13.02
N THR A 148 -0.13 10.88 13.07
CA THR A 148 -1.25 11.72 12.63
C THR A 148 -1.30 13.01 13.44
N ILE A 149 -1.14 12.94 14.75
CA ILE A 149 -1.11 14.13 15.63
C ILE A 149 0.10 15.02 15.29
N LYS A 150 1.29 14.44 15.12
CA LYS A 150 2.51 15.19 14.77
C LYS A 150 2.43 15.89 13.42
N SER A 151 1.69 15.33 12.48
CA SER A 151 1.51 15.92 11.14
C SER A 151 0.54 17.10 11.11
N GLN A 152 -0.25 17.30 12.17
CA GLN A 152 -1.20 18.41 12.26
C GLN A 152 -0.49 19.77 12.53
N PRO A 153 -1.11 20.90 12.12
CA PRO A 153 -0.63 22.23 12.51
C PRO A 153 -0.58 22.38 14.03
N LEU A 154 0.35 23.21 14.53
CA LEU A 154 0.60 23.40 15.97
C LEU A 154 -0.66 23.69 16.82
N HIS A 155 -1.60 24.48 16.29
CA HIS A 155 -2.84 24.79 17.05
C HIS A 155 -3.73 23.54 17.20
N SER A 156 -3.78 22.67 16.20
CA SER A 156 -4.54 21.40 16.26
C SER A 156 -3.88 20.42 17.22
N GLN A 157 -2.54 20.38 17.22
CA GLN A 157 -1.79 19.56 18.19
C GLN A 157 -2.08 19.98 19.63
N THR A 158 -2.10 21.28 19.93
CA THR A 158 -2.36 21.82 21.29
C THR A 158 -3.75 21.38 21.80
N ILE A 159 -4.75 21.36 20.93
CA ILE A 159 -6.12 20.93 21.30
C ILE A 159 -6.17 19.40 21.53
N LEU A 160 -5.41 18.61 20.78
CA LEU A 160 -5.41 17.15 20.89
C LEU A 160 -4.63 16.65 22.13
N TYR A 161 -3.72 17.45 22.68
CA TYR A 161 -2.95 17.14 23.89
C TYR A 161 -3.57 17.71 25.19
N SER A 162 -4.64 18.51 25.10
CA SER A 162 -5.38 19.03 26.25
C SER A 162 -6.50 18.10 26.68
#